data_2f4e43caf28707b676343edb735de6d5
#
_entry.id   2f4e43caf28707b676343edb735de6d5
#
_cell.length_a   1.000
_cell.length_b   1.000
_cell.length_c   1.000
_cell.angle_alpha   90.00
_cell.angle_beta   90.00
_cell.angle_gamma   90.00
#
_symmetry.space_group_name_H-M   'P 1'
#
loop_
_entity.id
_entity.type
_entity.pdbx_description
1 polymer ?
#
loop_
_entity_poly.entity_id
_entity_poly.type
_entity_poly.pdbx_seq_one_letter_code
_entity_poly.pdbx_strand_id
1 'polypeptide(L)'
;MALITLLVCYFILIIGIFLVRHFLKKAQHVASYDKLFNRLPLINKVRRAFALSRFTEILRIHLISSHTVSDSLKAASEASLSGEIVKSMSKEVLPSVNSGNTAGPNLASLTKIFPPTFTRSYITSEESGTLDVELAQWSKIFSDDAESQCNKISKMVPKVIYGFVVIIVIWQIFKIFGVYLETFERFIEY
;
A
#
# COMPACT_ATOMS: atom_id res chain seq x y z
N MET A 1 6.66 8.83 -38.70
CA MET A 1 6.60 7.53 -37.98
C MET A 1 7.11 7.64 -36.52
N ALA A 2 8.34 8.14 -36.28
CA ALA A 2 8.88 8.26 -34.91
C ALA A 2 8.04 9.14 -33.96
N LEU A 3 7.48 10.23 -34.45
CA LEU A 3 6.63 11.14 -33.66
C LEU A 3 5.32 10.48 -33.22
N ILE A 4 4.74 9.64 -34.07
CA ILE A 4 3.49 8.92 -33.76
C ILE A 4 3.76 7.83 -32.69
N THR A 5 4.87 7.12 -32.76
CA THR A 5 5.23 6.12 -31.74
C THR A 5 5.52 6.76 -30.38
N LEU A 6 6.15 7.95 -30.34
CA LEU A 6 6.35 8.72 -29.12
C LEU A 6 5.03 9.18 -28.50
N LEU A 7 4.09 9.70 -29.33
CA LEU A 7 2.75 10.10 -28.89
C LEU A 7 1.96 8.93 -28.32
N VAL A 8 1.98 7.77 -28.97
CA VAL A 8 1.30 6.56 -28.49
C VAL A 8 1.90 6.10 -27.16
N CYS A 9 3.22 6.11 -27.01
CA CYS A 9 3.89 5.72 -25.77
C CYS A 9 3.55 6.67 -24.61
N TYR A 10 3.48 7.98 -24.89
CA TYR A 10 3.08 9.00 -23.91
C TYR A 10 1.60 8.82 -23.49
N PHE A 11 0.73 8.48 -24.43
CA PHE A 11 -0.69 8.24 -24.17
C PHE A 11 -0.91 6.97 -23.32
N ILE A 12 -0.14 5.92 -23.59
CA ILE A 12 -0.15 4.68 -22.76
C ILE A 12 0.33 4.96 -21.33
N LEU A 13 1.36 5.79 -21.15
CA LEU A 13 1.83 6.20 -19.83
C LEU A 13 0.77 6.99 -19.06
N ILE A 14 0.09 7.95 -19.70
CA ILE A 14 -0.98 8.73 -19.07
C ILE A 14 -2.15 7.82 -18.66
N ILE A 15 -2.59 6.93 -19.55
CA ILE A 15 -3.66 5.97 -19.27
C ILE A 15 -3.23 5.05 -18.11
N GLY A 16 -1.98 4.57 -18.10
CA GLY A 16 -1.45 3.75 -17.00
C GLY A 16 -1.51 4.47 -15.65
N ILE A 17 -1.09 5.73 -15.59
CA ILE A 17 -1.14 6.56 -14.38
C ILE A 17 -2.60 6.80 -13.95
N PHE A 18 -3.50 7.07 -14.89
CA PHE A 18 -4.91 7.29 -14.61
C PHE A 18 -5.60 6.03 -14.08
N LEU A 19 -5.32 4.87 -14.69
CA LEU A 19 -5.82 3.57 -14.22
C LEU A 19 -5.31 3.27 -12.80
N VAL A 20 -4.01 3.44 -12.54
CA VAL A 20 -3.44 3.22 -11.20
C VAL A 20 -4.13 4.12 -10.16
N ARG A 21 -4.34 5.40 -10.46
CA ARG A 21 -5.05 6.33 -9.56
C ARG A 21 -6.50 5.93 -9.33
N HIS A 22 -7.19 5.48 -10.37
CA HIS A 22 -8.60 5.04 -10.29
C HIS A 22 -8.73 3.77 -9.45
N PHE A 23 -7.84 2.80 -9.66
CA PHE A 23 -7.80 1.56 -8.89
C PHE A 23 -7.40 1.80 -7.43
N LEU A 24 -6.46 2.70 -7.15
CA LEU A 24 -6.07 3.05 -5.77
C LEU A 24 -7.24 3.66 -4.98
N LYS A 25 -8.06 4.51 -5.60
CA LYS A 25 -9.27 5.05 -4.95
C LYS A 25 -10.30 3.97 -4.63
N LYS A 26 -10.52 3.00 -5.51
CA LYS A 26 -11.45 1.88 -5.25
C LYS A 26 -10.94 0.88 -4.21
N ALA A 27 -9.64 0.69 -4.10
CA ALA A 27 -9.02 -0.22 -3.13
C ALA A 27 -9.17 0.25 -1.67
N GLN A 28 -9.53 1.51 -1.43
CA GLN A 28 -9.77 2.05 -0.09
C GLN A 28 -11.07 1.54 0.55
N HIS A 29 -12.03 1.08 -0.24
CA HIS A 29 -13.36 0.71 0.25
C HIS A 29 -13.75 -0.76 0.04
N VAL A 30 -13.00 -1.54 -0.73
CA VAL A 30 -13.37 -2.92 -1.07
C VAL A 30 -12.22 -3.89 -0.85
N ALA A 31 -12.38 -4.80 0.11
CA ALA A 31 -11.38 -5.82 0.49
C ALA A 31 -10.91 -6.74 -0.66
N SER A 32 -11.70 -6.88 -1.73
CA SER A 32 -11.31 -7.72 -2.90
C SER A 32 -10.21 -7.07 -3.74
N TYR A 33 -10.20 -5.74 -3.85
CA TYR A 33 -9.15 -5.01 -4.57
C TYR A 33 -7.86 -4.92 -3.75
N ASP A 34 -7.95 -4.94 -2.41
CA ASP A 34 -6.80 -5.05 -1.51
C ASP A 34 -5.97 -6.31 -1.80
N LYS A 35 -6.62 -7.45 -2.07
CA LYS A 35 -5.94 -8.70 -2.39
C LYS A 35 -5.15 -8.64 -3.70
N LEU A 36 -5.61 -7.88 -4.69
CA LEU A 36 -4.92 -7.73 -5.97
C LEU A 36 -3.66 -6.86 -5.82
N PHE A 37 -3.74 -5.77 -5.05
CA PHE A 37 -2.59 -4.91 -4.75
C PHE A 37 -1.60 -5.56 -3.78
N ASN A 38 -2.05 -6.47 -2.92
CA ASN A 38 -1.19 -7.29 -2.06
C ASN A 38 -0.26 -8.22 -2.85
N ARG A 39 -0.52 -8.43 -4.14
CA ARG A 39 0.36 -9.19 -5.05
C ARG A 39 1.59 -8.41 -5.50
N LEU A 40 1.58 -7.06 -5.39
CA LEU A 40 2.73 -6.19 -5.66
C LEU A 40 3.46 -5.90 -4.34
N PRO A 41 4.59 -6.57 -4.06
CA PRO A 41 5.21 -6.58 -2.72
C PRO A 41 5.68 -5.18 -2.26
N LEU A 42 5.98 -4.27 -3.18
CA LEU A 42 6.39 -2.90 -2.84
C LEU A 42 5.21 -2.04 -2.38
N ILE A 43 4.11 -2.05 -3.13
CA ILE A 43 2.93 -1.22 -2.85
C ILE A 43 2.24 -1.69 -1.57
N ASN A 44 2.20 -3.01 -1.36
CA ASN A 44 1.62 -3.60 -0.16
C ASN A 44 2.31 -3.13 1.12
N LYS A 45 3.65 -3.13 1.14
CA LYS A 45 4.41 -2.70 2.33
C LYS A 45 4.10 -1.25 2.71
N VAL A 46 4.07 -0.35 1.74
CA VAL A 46 3.74 1.07 1.98
C VAL A 46 2.30 1.23 2.48
N ARG A 47 1.34 0.61 1.79
CA ARG A 47 -0.08 0.70 2.19
C ARG A 47 -0.31 0.16 3.60
N ARG A 48 0.31 -0.98 3.93
CA ARG A 48 0.22 -1.58 5.27
C ARG A 48 0.81 -0.67 6.33
N ALA A 49 1.99 -0.09 6.10
CA ALA A 49 2.62 0.82 7.04
C ALA A 49 1.75 2.06 7.30
N PHE A 50 1.19 2.69 6.26
CA PHE A 50 0.26 3.80 6.41
C PHE A 50 -1.05 3.40 7.10
N ALA A 51 -1.59 2.22 6.80
CA ALA A 51 -2.82 1.74 7.42
C ALA A 51 -2.63 1.52 8.93
N LEU A 52 -1.50 0.93 9.33
CA LEU A 52 -1.16 0.73 10.74
C LEU A 52 -0.87 2.04 11.47
N SER A 53 -0.15 2.98 10.83
CA SER A 53 0.10 4.30 11.39
C SER A 53 -1.20 5.05 11.70
N ARG A 54 -2.13 5.11 10.73
CA ARG A 54 -3.44 5.75 10.94
C ARG A 54 -4.27 5.02 11.98
N PHE A 55 -4.29 3.70 11.94
CA PHE A 55 -5.01 2.89 12.92
C PHE A 55 -4.56 3.20 14.34
N THR A 56 -3.26 3.15 14.61
CA THR A 56 -2.71 3.39 15.96
C THR A 56 -2.92 4.83 16.43
N GLU A 57 -2.76 5.81 15.54
CA GLU A 57 -2.95 7.21 15.89
C GLU A 57 -4.41 7.53 16.22
N ILE A 58 -5.36 7.08 15.39
CA ILE A 58 -6.78 7.32 15.65
C ILE A 58 -7.26 6.54 16.89
N LEU A 59 -6.79 5.30 17.08
CA LEU A 59 -7.08 4.54 18.28
C LEU A 59 -6.61 5.30 19.53
N ARG A 60 -5.39 5.81 19.53
CA ARG A 60 -4.83 6.62 20.61
C ARG A 60 -5.68 7.86 20.90
N ILE A 61 -6.00 8.64 19.88
CA ILE A 61 -6.76 9.88 20.01
C ILE A 61 -8.15 9.61 20.63
N HIS A 62 -8.83 8.57 20.16
CA HIS A 62 -10.15 8.20 20.67
C HIS A 62 -10.10 7.73 22.13
N LEU A 63 -9.08 6.93 22.50
CA LEU A 63 -8.94 6.47 23.90
C LEU A 63 -8.64 7.64 24.85
N ILE A 64 -7.80 8.59 24.47
CA ILE A 64 -7.53 9.80 25.27
C ILE A 64 -8.79 10.68 25.38
N SER A 65 -9.64 10.70 24.35
CA SER A 65 -10.90 11.44 24.34
C SER A 65 -12.03 10.74 25.09
N SER A 66 -11.72 9.71 25.89
CA SER A 66 -12.69 8.98 26.74
C SER A 66 -13.84 8.29 25.97
N HIS A 67 -13.60 7.92 24.70
CA HIS A 67 -14.52 7.08 23.96
C HIS A 67 -14.43 5.61 24.43
N THR A 68 -15.48 4.84 24.17
CA THR A 68 -15.43 3.40 24.46
C THR A 68 -14.38 2.69 23.64
N VAL A 69 -13.81 1.60 24.16
CA VAL A 69 -12.80 0.81 23.43
C VAL A 69 -13.37 0.30 22.10
N SER A 70 -14.63 -0.13 22.09
CA SER A 70 -15.29 -0.60 20.88
C SER A 70 -15.43 0.49 19.81
N ASP A 71 -15.88 1.69 20.21
CA ASP A 71 -16.01 2.82 19.27
C ASP A 71 -14.65 3.28 18.77
N SER A 72 -13.64 3.29 19.66
CA SER A 72 -12.25 3.64 19.31
C SER A 72 -11.64 2.68 18.29
N LEU A 73 -11.83 1.38 18.47
CA LEU A 73 -11.38 0.34 17.53
C LEU A 73 -12.10 0.43 16.18
N LYS A 74 -13.42 0.70 16.21
CA LYS A 74 -14.21 0.89 14.98
C LYS A 74 -13.70 2.10 14.21
N ALA A 75 -13.60 3.27 14.84
CA ALA A 75 -13.11 4.49 14.22
C ALA A 75 -11.67 4.33 13.68
N ALA A 76 -10.80 3.70 14.45
CA ALA A 76 -9.43 3.41 14.02
C ALA A 76 -9.39 2.48 12.80
N SER A 77 -10.25 1.47 12.76
CA SER A 77 -10.32 0.55 11.62
C SER A 77 -10.76 1.26 10.34
N GLU A 78 -11.76 2.12 10.41
CA GLU A 78 -12.25 2.92 9.29
C GLU A 78 -11.20 3.93 8.82
N ALA A 79 -10.51 4.60 9.74
CA ALA A 79 -9.44 5.55 9.45
C ALA A 79 -8.20 4.91 8.83
N SER A 80 -8.00 3.62 9.02
CA SER A 80 -6.89 2.88 8.41
C SER A 80 -6.92 2.87 6.87
N LEU A 81 -8.09 3.08 6.26
CA LEU A 81 -8.34 2.97 4.82
C LEU A 81 -7.90 1.61 4.23
N SER A 82 -7.97 0.56 5.05
CA SER A 82 -7.70 -0.81 4.65
C SER A 82 -8.95 -1.67 4.83
N GLY A 83 -9.50 -2.14 3.72
CA GLY A 83 -10.69 -3.01 3.76
C GLY A 83 -10.44 -4.33 4.50
N GLU A 84 -9.19 -4.79 4.56
CA GLU A 84 -8.80 -5.99 5.31
C GLU A 84 -8.89 -5.73 6.83
N ILE A 85 -8.38 -4.58 7.31
CA ILE A 85 -8.46 -4.20 8.72
C ILE A 85 -9.92 -4.01 9.13
N VAL A 86 -10.69 -3.25 8.36
CA VAL A 86 -12.12 -3.01 8.65
C VAL A 86 -12.89 -4.32 8.76
N LYS A 87 -12.68 -5.23 7.80
CA LYS A 87 -13.37 -6.52 7.78
C LYS A 87 -13.00 -7.41 8.97
N SER A 88 -11.72 -7.50 9.30
CA SER A 88 -11.25 -8.34 10.41
C SER A 88 -11.68 -7.76 11.75
N MET A 89 -11.62 -6.43 11.92
CA MET A 89 -12.13 -5.76 13.12
C MET A 89 -13.62 -6.02 13.33
N SER A 90 -14.46 -5.80 12.31
CA SER A 90 -15.90 -5.99 12.43
C SER A 90 -16.31 -7.44 12.64
N LYS A 91 -15.52 -8.41 12.13
CA LYS A 91 -15.88 -9.82 12.19
C LYS A 91 -15.35 -10.53 13.45
N GLU A 92 -14.16 -10.18 13.91
CA GLU A 92 -13.44 -10.94 14.93
C GLU A 92 -13.26 -10.16 16.24
N VAL A 93 -12.88 -8.88 16.16
CA VAL A 93 -12.49 -8.10 17.34
C VAL A 93 -13.68 -7.42 18.00
N LEU A 94 -14.47 -6.65 17.23
CA LEU A 94 -15.60 -5.87 17.80
C LEU A 94 -16.67 -6.73 18.48
N PRO A 95 -17.11 -7.91 17.95
CA PRO A 95 -18.06 -8.76 18.66
C PRO A 95 -17.54 -9.25 20.01
N SER A 96 -16.25 -9.57 20.10
CA SER A 96 -15.61 -10.02 21.33
C SER A 96 -15.50 -8.89 22.36
N VAL A 97 -15.07 -7.70 21.93
CA VAL A 97 -14.99 -6.52 22.82
C VAL A 97 -16.35 -6.10 23.31
N ASN A 98 -17.39 -6.15 22.47
CA ASN A 98 -18.77 -5.85 22.85
C ASN A 98 -19.34 -6.89 23.87
N SER A 99 -18.78 -8.10 23.90
CA SER A 99 -19.10 -9.12 24.90
C SER A 99 -18.34 -8.95 26.22
N GLY A 100 -17.55 -7.86 26.36
CA GLY A 100 -16.78 -7.55 27.56
C GLY A 100 -15.37 -8.17 27.63
N ASN A 101 -14.89 -8.77 26.54
CA ASN A 101 -13.54 -9.32 26.50
C ASN A 101 -12.53 -8.21 26.14
N THR A 102 -11.26 -8.41 26.54
CA THR A 102 -10.15 -7.55 26.16
C THR A 102 -9.88 -7.61 24.65
N ALA A 103 -9.40 -6.52 24.06
CA ALA A 103 -9.14 -6.44 22.63
C ALA A 103 -7.82 -7.17 22.24
N GLY A 104 -6.84 -7.16 23.11
CA GLY A 104 -5.48 -7.65 22.85
C GLY A 104 -5.40 -9.08 22.29
N PRO A 105 -5.99 -10.10 22.93
CA PRO A 105 -5.95 -11.47 22.42
C PRO A 105 -6.55 -11.62 21.02
N ASN A 106 -7.62 -10.87 20.72
CA ASN A 106 -8.25 -10.90 19.41
C ASN A 106 -7.39 -10.20 18.34
N LEU A 107 -6.71 -9.12 18.70
CA LEU A 107 -5.72 -8.48 17.83
C LEU A 107 -4.52 -9.41 17.55
N ALA A 108 -4.12 -10.19 18.54
CA ALA A 108 -3.01 -11.14 18.39
C ALA A 108 -3.33 -12.29 17.43
N SER A 109 -4.60 -12.68 17.26
CA SER A 109 -5.03 -13.67 16.26
C SER A 109 -4.82 -13.17 14.82
N LEU A 110 -4.83 -11.85 14.61
CA LEU A 110 -4.70 -11.20 13.30
C LEU A 110 -3.23 -11.00 12.87
N THR A 111 -2.42 -12.07 12.95
CA THR A 111 -0.96 -12.03 12.66
C THR A 111 -0.60 -11.56 11.25
N LYS A 112 -1.52 -11.69 10.29
CA LYS A 112 -1.34 -11.19 8.92
C LYS A 112 -1.42 -9.67 8.82
N ILE A 113 -2.17 -9.05 9.73
CA ILE A 113 -2.44 -7.61 9.74
C ILE A 113 -1.48 -6.90 10.69
N PHE A 114 -1.45 -7.33 11.95
CA PHE A 114 -0.64 -6.70 12.99
C PHE A 114 0.66 -7.46 13.23
N PRO A 115 1.79 -6.74 13.38
CA PRO A 115 3.04 -7.37 13.78
C PRO A 115 2.91 -8.01 15.19
N PRO A 116 3.49 -9.20 15.41
CA PRO A 116 3.42 -9.86 16.72
C PRO A 116 4.02 -9.04 17.87
N THR A 117 5.00 -8.21 17.57
CA THR A 117 5.59 -7.28 18.55
C THR A 117 4.58 -6.24 19.01
N PHE A 118 3.85 -5.62 18.07
CA PHE A 118 2.79 -4.67 18.40
C PHE A 118 1.69 -5.31 19.25
N THR A 119 1.20 -6.48 18.87
CA THR A 119 0.09 -7.13 19.60
C THR A 119 0.48 -7.56 21.01
N ARG A 120 1.73 -7.97 21.22
CA ARG A 120 2.25 -8.28 22.57
C ARG A 120 2.32 -7.02 23.44
N SER A 121 2.92 -5.94 22.93
CA SER A 121 2.94 -4.65 23.63
C SER A 121 1.53 -4.16 23.94
N TYR A 122 0.60 -4.28 22.98
CA TYR A 122 -0.80 -3.91 23.16
C TYR A 122 -1.45 -4.67 24.33
N ILE A 123 -1.30 -5.99 24.39
CA ILE A 123 -1.84 -6.82 25.48
C ILE A 123 -1.29 -6.33 26.83
N THR A 124 0.03 -6.20 26.94
CA THR A 124 0.67 -5.79 28.19
C THR A 124 0.22 -4.39 28.63
N SER A 125 0.10 -3.47 27.68
CA SER A 125 -0.34 -2.09 27.99
C SER A 125 -1.84 -1.99 28.25
N GLU A 126 -2.67 -2.88 27.67
CA GLU A 126 -4.08 -3.01 28.00
C GLU A 126 -4.28 -3.48 29.44
N GLU A 127 -3.47 -4.46 29.89
CA GLU A 127 -3.50 -4.98 31.26
C GLU A 127 -2.96 -3.97 32.29
N SER A 128 -1.93 -3.20 31.92
CA SER A 128 -1.33 -2.19 32.82
C SER A 128 -2.01 -0.84 32.79
N GLY A 129 -2.96 -0.61 31.88
CA GLY A 129 -3.64 0.68 31.72
C GLY A 129 -2.77 1.79 31.09
N THR A 130 -1.68 1.42 30.39
CA THR A 130 -0.72 2.37 29.77
C THR A 130 -0.86 2.40 28.24
N LEU A 131 -2.02 2.07 27.71
CA LEU A 131 -2.30 2.00 26.26
C LEU A 131 -2.03 3.31 25.52
N ASP A 132 -2.32 4.44 26.13
CA ASP A 132 -2.10 5.77 25.57
C ASP A 132 -0.63 6.04 25.24
N VAL A 133 0.26 5.70 26.16
CA VAL A 133 1.72 5.87 26.00
C VAL A 133 2.25 4.89 24.95
N GLU A 134 1.85 3.63 25.03
CA GLU A 134 2.31 2.58 24.12
C GLU A 134 1.83 2.84 22.68
N LEU A 135 0.59 3.25 22.49
CA LEU A 135 0.06 3.60 21.19
C LEU A 135 0.73 4.84 20.59
N ALA A 136 1.16 5.81 21.43
CA ALA A 136 1.94 6.95 20.95
C ALA A 136 3.28 6.50 20.35
N GLN A 137 3.96 5.56 21.02
CA GLN A 137 5.21 5.01 20.55
C GLN A 137 5.02 4.20 19.23
N TRP A 138 4.01 3.35 19.18
CA TRP A 138 3.72 2.55 17.98
C TRP A 138 3.23 3.39 16.80
N SER A 139 2.45 4.43 17.05
CA SER A 139 2.07 5.38 15.99
C SER A 139 3.30 6.00 15.34
N LYS A 140 4.29 6.41 16.14
CA LYS A 140 5.56 6.94 15.62
C LYS A 140 6.34 5.87 14.83
N ILE A 141 6.48 4.66 15.37
CA ILE A 141 7.19 3.56 14.69
C ILE A 141 6.57 3.26 13.34
N PHE A 142 5.24 3.14 13.26
CA PHE A 142 4.56 2.87 12.00
C PHE A 142 4.59 4.06 11.03
N SER A 143 4.61 5.30 11.54
CA SER A 143 4.80 6.50 10.71
C SER A 143 6.19 6.53 10.09
N ASP A 144 7.22 6.26 10.88
CA ASP A 144 8.62 6.21 10.41
C ASP A 144 8.82 5.07 9.39
N ASP A 145 8.17 3.91 9.62
CA ASP A 145 8.18 2.81 8.63
C ASP A 145 7.47 3.22 7.33
N ALA A 146 6.33 3.87 7.43
CA ALA A 146 5.60 4.37 6.26
C ALA A 146 6.45 5.35 5.43
N GLU A 147 7.13 6.30 6.09
CA GLU A 147 8.04 7.23 5.44
C GLU A 147 9.23 6.51 4.80
N SER A 148 9.84 5.56 5.51
CA SER A 148 10.94 4.74 4.99
C SER A 148 10.53 3.97 3.73
N GLN A 149 9.34 3.35 3.74
CA GLN A 149 8.82 2.64 2.57
C GLN A 149 8.53 3.59 1.40
N CYS A 150 7.98 4.78 1.65
CA CYS A 150 7.81 5.83 0.64
C CYS A 150 9.14 6.25 0.02
N ASN A 151 10.16 6.49 0.84
CA ASN A 151 11.48 6.88 0.39
C ASN A 151 12.14 5.80 -0.48
N LYS A 152 11.94 4.51 -0.15
CA LYS A 152 12.41 3.39 -0.98
C LYS A 152 11.74 3.40 -2.36
N ILE A 153 10.43 3.60 -2.42
CA ILE A 153 9.70 3.69 -3.70
C ILE A 153 10.16 4.90 -4.49
N SER A 154 10.27 6.07 -3.88
CA SER A 154 10.70 7.30 -4.54
C SER A 154 12.07 7.16 -5.21
N LYS A 155 12.98 6.39 -4.60
CA LYS A 155 14.30 6.08 -5.17
C LYS A 155 14.26 5.02 -6.28
N MET A 156 13.26 4.15 -6.29
CA MET A 156 13.12 3.10 -7.32
C MET A 156 12.41 3.60 -8.58
N VAL A 157 11.43 4.50 -8.45
CA VAL A 157 10.64 5.00 -9.58
C VAL A 157 11.50 5.56 -10.72
N PRO A 158 12.49 6.45 -10.48
CA PRO A 158 13.33 6.95 -11.56
C PRO A 158 14.13 5.85 -12.28
N LYS A 159 14.61 4.83 -11.53
CA LYS A 159 15.37 3.71 -12.11
C LYS A 159 14.49 2.85 -13.03
N VAL A 160 13.25 2.60 -12.65
CA VAL A 160 12.28 1.85 -13.46
C VAL A 160 11.94 2.63 -14.73
N ILE A 161 11.68 3.95 -14.61
CA ILE A 161 11.39 4.82 -15.77
C ILE A 161 12.59 4.83 -16.73
N TYR A 162 13.81 4.98 -16.21
CA TYR A 162 15.02 4.94 -17.01
C TYR A 162 15.19 3.60 -17.76
N GLY A 163 14.99 2.48 -17.07
CA GLY A 163 15.00 1.15 -17.71
C GLY A 163 13.99 1.02 -18.84
N PHE A 164 12.79 1.57 -18.66
CA PHE A 164 11.76 1.55 -19.68
C PHE A 164 12.14 2.39 -20.92
N VAL A 165 12.72 3.56 -20.71
CA VAL A 165 13.21 4.43 -21.79
C VAL A 165 14.31 3.72 -22.58
N VAL A 166 15.27 3.08 -21.90
CA VAL A 166 16.35 2.32 -22.56
C VAL A 166 15.79 1.20 -23.43
N ILE A 167 14.82 0.44 -22.95
CA ILE A 167 14.18 -0.63 -23.73
C ILE A 167 13.51 -0.07 -25.00
N ILE A 168 12.81 1.07 -24.89
CA ILE A 168 12.17 1.72 -26.04
C ILE A 168 13.20 2.17 -27.07
N VAL A 169 14.32 2.76 -26.62
CA VAL A 169 15.41 3.20 -27.51
C VAL A 169 16.04 2.02 -28.23
N ILE A 170 16.35 0.93 -27.53
CA ILE A 170 16.89 -0.29 -28.13
C ILE A 170 15.94 -0.83 -29.20
N TRP A 171 14.65 -0.93 -28.88
CA TRP A 171 13.63 -1.40 -29.82
C TRP A 171 13.56 -0.52 -31.08
N GLN A 172 13.68 0.81 -30.92
CA GLN A 172 13.66 1.76 -32.02
C GLN A 172 14.92 1.63 -32.91
N ILE A 173 16.10 1.38 -32.32
CA ILE A 173 17.35 1.10 -33.04
C ILE A 173 17.19 -0.15 -33.91
N PHE A 174 16.68 -1.25 -33.36
CA PHE A 174 16.46 -2.48 -34.12
C PHE A 174 15.50 -2.28 -35.27
N LYS A 175 14.45 -1.48 -35.10
CA LYS A 175 13.48 -1.16 -36.16
C LYS A 175 14.13 -0.37 -37.30
N ILE A 176 14.98 0.60 -37.00
CA ILE A 176 15.70 1.37 -38.00
C ILE A 176 16.69 0.48 -38.77
N PHE A 177 17.41 -0.38 -38.06
CA PHE A 177 18.35 -1.34 -38.69
C PHE A 177 17.63 -2.31 -39.64
N GLY A 178 16.44 -2.81 -39.26
CA GLY A 178 15.61 -3.67 -40.13
C GLY A 178 15.22 -2.99 -41.44
N VAL A 179 14.81 -1.72 -41.38
CA VAL A 179 14.48 -0.94 -42.58
C VAL A 179 15.70 -0.71 -43.48
N TYR A 180 16.88 -0.50 -42.88
CA TYR A 180 18.15 -0.37 -43.64
C TYR A 180 18.47 -1.67 -44.38
N LEU A 181 18.36 -2.81 -43.74
CA LEU A 181 18.62 -4.13 -44.36
C LEU A 181 17.68 -4.43 -45.51
N GLU A 182 16.35 -4.20 -45.33
CA GLU A 182 15.37 -4.37 -46.41
C GLU A 182 15.65 -3.45 -47.61
N THR A 183 16.14 -2.25 -47.37
CA THR A 183 16.47 -1.31 -48.43
C THR A 183 17.75 -1.78 -49.17
N PHE A 184 18.70 -2.34 -48.48
CA PHE A 184 19.94 -2.85 -49.04
C PHE A 184 19.71 -4.12 -49.90
N GLU A 185 18.84 -5.03 -49.46
CA GLU A 185 18.45 -6.22 -50.24
C GLU A 185 17.80 -5.85 -51.56
N ARG A 186 16.92 -4.85 -51.59
CA ARG A 186 16.30 -4.34 -52.82
C ARG A 186 17.27 -3.73 -53.80
N PHE A 187 18.41 -3.18 -53.32
CA PHE A 187 19.45 -2.62 -54.20
C PHE A 187 20.37 -3.68 -54.83
N ILE A 188 20.43 -4.89 -54.26
CA ILE A 188 21.27 -6.00 -54.76
C ILE A 188 20.47 -6.87 -55.79
N GLU A 189 19.14 -6.83 -55.75
CA GLU A 189 18.27 -7.58 -56.67
C GLU A 189 18.05 -6.87 -58.03
N TYR A 190 18.64 -5.68 -58.25
CA TYR A 190 18.69 -4.97 -59.53
C TYR A 190 20.09 -4.95 -60.09
#